data_ccb923790084ad8c59ec160bb292d2fc
#
_entry.id   ccb923790084ad8c59ec160bb292d2fc
#
_cell.length_a   1.000
_cell.length_b   1.000
_cell.length_c   1.000
_cell.angle_alpha   90.00
_cell.angle_beta   90.00
_cell.angle_gamma   90.00
#
_symmetry.space_group_name_H-M   'P 1'
#
loop_
_entity.id
_entity.type
_entity.pdbx_description
1 polymer ?
#
loop_
_entity_poly.entity_id
_entity_poly.type
_entity_poly.pdbx_seq_one_letter_code
_entity_poly.pdbx_strand_id
1 'polypeptide(L)'
;MQTFDVAIVGGGPAGSSCATFCAMASLKTLVLERARFPREKVCGDCLNPSCWPVLERLGLTQRVWGLPHSKLTSVDFIAINGRKVSVNLPTGNDCELSVKRSLFDDLLFRRARELGAQVREDKTVTALVHDQDWKIETATRERFRARILIGADGRNSTVARLCNLLPRPARERVALQAHIPLPLNFDQRIVLQFLREGYSGQAPVNENELNLCLVGKPSTISRLRHWAQRRFEIPANQRWRTITPLTRSPVPCAHENLLFVGDTARVVEPFTGEGIYYAIRSGELAAGAVAKITRDEDRRSALREFARASAEMYRGRLWINRLARDAVLSPRVGSLFVRAAQINPSILKLLTAKIVSPKL
;
A
#
# COMPACT_ATOMS: atom_id res chain seq x y z
N MET A 1 -9.52 -17.20 27.98
CA MET A 1 -9.20 -16.27 26.85
C MET A 1 -7.78 -16.53 26.43
N GLN A 2 -7.53 -16.74 25.12
CA GLN A 2 -6.18 -17.06 24.61
C GLN A 2 -5.32 -15.78 24.62
N THR A 3 -4.08 -15.88 25.14
CA THR A 3 -3.15 -14.77 25.27
C THR A 3 -2.02 -14.88 24.24
N PHE A 4 -1.63 -13.73 23.66
CA PHE A 4 -0.59 -13.59 22.65
C PHE A 4 0.43 -12.52 23.07
N ASP A 5 1.64 -12.62 22.55
CA ASP A 5 2.63 -11.53 22.67
C ASP A 5 2.19 -10.33 21.85
N VAL A 6 1.67 -10.59 20.64
CA VAL A 6 1.20 -9.56 19.73
C VAL A 6 -0.07 -9.98 19.01
N ALA A 7 -1.03 -9.06 18.91
CA ALA A 7 -2.18 -9.18 18.03
C ALA A 7 -2.09 -8.11 16.92
N ILE A 8 -2.36 -8.52 15.70
CA ILE A 8 -2.29 -7.69 14.49
C ILE A 8 -3.68 -7.63 13.88
N VAL A 9 -4.24 -6.46 13.72
CA VAL A 9 -5.54 -6.25 13.08
C VAL A 9 -5.32 -5.79 11.64
N GLY A 10 -5.68 -6.66 10.70
CA GLY A 10 -5.50 -6.50 9.26
C GLY A 10 -4.39 -7.37 8.69
N GLY A 11 -4.75 -8.26 7.74
CA GLY A 11 -3.86 -9.19 7.04
C GLY A 11 -3.34 -8.67 5.70
N GLY A 12 -3.36 -7.34 5.45
CA GLY A 12 -2.74 -6.75 4.27
C GLY A 12 -1.20 -6.79 4.33
N PRO A 13 -0.49 -6.22 3.34
CA PRO A 13 0.97 -6.31 3.26
C PRO A 13 1.69 -5.90 4.54
N ALA A 14 1.24 -4.85 5.23
CA ALA A 14 1.85 -4.39 6.47
C ALA A 14 1.65 -5.38 7.62
N GLY A 15 0.41 -5.88 7.80
CA GLY A 15 0.10 -6.82 8.88
C GLY A 15 0.72 -8.20 8.64
N SER A 16 0.66 -8.72 7.42
CA SER A 16 1.27 -10.00 7.07
C SER A 16 2.79 -9.96 7.17
N SER A 17 3.43 -8.87 6.73
CA SER A 17 4.88 -8.68 6.92
C SER A 17 5.24 -8.63 8.40
N CYS A 18 4.51 -7.85 9.21
CA CYS A 18 4.72 -7.78 10.66
C CYS A 18 4.55 -9.16 11.32
N ALA A 19 3.49 -9.88 10.97
CA ALA A 19 3.22 -11.22 11.51
C ALA A 19 4.33 -12.22 11.16
N THR A 20 4.83 -12.16 9.92
CA THR A 20 5.93 -13.01 9.46
C THR A 20 7.20 -12.75 10.29
N PHE A 21 7.61 -11.49 10.45
CA PHE A 21 8.80 -11.16 11.25
C PHE A 21 8.61 -11.45 12.74
N CYS A 22 7.42 -11.25 13.29
CA CYS A 22 7.11 -11.66 14.67
C CYS A 22 7.22 -13.17 14.86
N ALA A 23 6.68 -13.95 13.92
CA ALA A 23 6.79 -15.41 13.95
C ALA A 23 8.24 -15.89 13.80
N MET A 24 9.05 -15.24 12.92
CA MET A 24 10.50 -15.52 12.81
C MET A 24 11.25 -15.22 14.13
N ALA A 25 10.76 -14.26 14.91
CA ALA A 25 11.29 -13.97 16.26
C ALA A 25 10.69 -14.86 17.35
N SER A 26 9.97 -15.95 16.99
CA SER A 26 9.33 -16.90 17.91
C SER A 26 8.26 -16.29 18.82
N LEU A 27 7.66 -15.16 18.43
CA LEU A 27 6.59 -14.49 19.17
C LEU A 27 5.25 -15.16 18.90
N LYS A 28 4.45 -15.36 19.95
CA LYS A 28 3.08 -15.88 19.83
C LYS A 28 2.18 -14.82 19.20
N THR A 29 2.00 -14.93 17.90
CA THR A 29 1.40 -13.91 17.03
C THR A 29 -0.03 -14.29 16.62
N LEU A 30 -0.97 -13.37 16.76
CA LEU A 30 -2.34 -13.47 16.24
C LEU A 30 -2.55 -12.45 15.13
N VAL A 31 -3.16 -12.87 14.01
CA VAL A 31 -3.64 -11.97 12.95
C VAL A 31 -5.15 -12.09 12.85
N LEU A 32 -5.86 -10.96 12.96
CA LEU A 32 -7.31 -10.85 12.76
C LEU A 32 -7.58 -10.11 11.45
N GLU A 33 -8.14 -10.80 10.47
CA GLU A 33 -8.50 -10.23 9.17
C GLU A 33 -10.02 -10.34 8.94
N ARG A 34 -10.63 -9.25 8.50
CA ARG A 34 -12.08 -9.20 8.27
C ARG A 34 -12.55 -9.90 7.00
N ALA A 35 -11.65 -10.07 6.02
CA ALA A 35 -11.92 -10.71 4.74
C ALA A 35 -11.35 -12.13 4.70
N ARG A 36 -11.74 -12.88 3.66
CA ARG A 36 -11.08 -14.15 3.26
C ARG A 36 -10.12 -13.89 2.13
N PHE A 37 -8.99 -14.56 2.18
CA PHE A 37 -8.00 -14.53 1.10
C PHE A 37 -8.19 -15.69 0.11
N PRO A 38 -7.87 -15.49 -1.18
CA PRO A 38 -7.41 -14.25 -1.80
C PRO A 38 -8.52 -13.18 -1.90
N ARG A 39 -8.18 -11.93 -1.65
CA ARG A 39 -9.12 -10.80 -1.71
C ARG A 39 -8.61 -9.67 -2.59
N GLU A 40 -9.54 -8.99 -3.22
CA GLU A 40 -9.21 -7.82 -4.03
C GLU A 40 -9.00 -6.56 -3.16
N LYS A 41 -8.12 -5.69 -3.63
CA LYS A 41 -7.83 -4.41 -3.01
C LYS A 41 -7.52 -3.37 -4.08
N VAL A 42 -8.16 -2.21 -4.02
CA VAL A 42 -7.87 -1.10 -4.96
C VAL A 42 -6.42 -0.65 -4.80
N CYS A 43 -5.65 -0.77 -5.88
CA CYS A 43 -4.22 -0.48 -5.96
C CYS A 43 -3.79 -0.32 -7.43
N GLY A 44 -2.63 0.30 -7.66
CA GLY A 44 -1.95 0.27 -8.96
C GLY A 44 -1.27 -1.06 -9.28
N ASP A 45 -1.25 -2.01 -8.33
CA ASP A 45 -0.63 -3.35 -8.42
C ASP A 45 0.88 -3.36 -8.68
N CYS A 46 1.56 -2.21 -8.61
CA CYS A 46 2.99 -2.09 -8.84
C CYS A 46 3.80 -2.35 -7.57
N LEU A 47 4.78 -3.24 -7.67
CA LEU A 47 5.79 -3.52 -6.66
C LEU A 47 7.05 -2.72 -6.99
N ASN A 48 7.21 -1.61 -6.27
CA ASN A 48 8.39 -0.76 -6.40
C ASN A 48 9.67 -1.55 -6.05
N PRO A 49 10.78 -1.32 -6.75
CA PRO A 49 12.07 -1.99 -6.50
C PRO A 49 12.53 -1.98 -5.02
N SER A 50 12.18 -0.96 -4.26
CA SER A 50 12.47 -0.91 -2.82
C SER A 50 11.81 -2.05 -2.01
N CYS A 51 10.86 -2.79 -2.59
CA CYS A 51 10.26 -3.95 -1.93
C CYS A 51 11.21 -5.15 -1.84
N TRP A 52 12.13 -5.31 -2.80
CA TRP A 52 12.94 -6.52 -2.92
C TRP A 52 13.77 -6.85 -1.68
N PRO A 53 14.51 -5.92 -1.05
CA PRO A 53 15.27 -6.25 0.15
C PRO A 53 14.39 -6.73 1.32
N VAL A 54 13.14 -6.25 1.42
CA VAL A 54 12.20 -6.72 2.45
C VAL A 54 11.64 -8.09 2.09
N LEU A 55 11.31 -8.32 0.82
CA LEU A 55 10.81 -9.60 0.32
C LEU A 55 11.87 -10.71 0.46
N GLU A 56 13.14 -10.37 0.27
CA GLU A 56 14.25 -11.29 0.49
C GLU A 56 14.32 -11.72 1.97
N ARG A 57 14.26 -10.78 2.91
CA ARG A 57 14.25 -11.11 4.35
C ARG A 57 13.00 -11.89 4.78
N LEU A 58 11.87 -11.73 4.07
CA LEU A 58 10.67 -12.55 4.24
C LEU A 58 10.80 -13.97 3.64
N GLY A 59 11.85 -14.21 2.82
CA GLY A 59 12.04 -15.46 2.07
C GLY A 59 11.02 -15.62 0.95
N LEU A 60 10.61 -14.51 0.30
CA LEU A 60 9.51 -14.50 -0.67
C LEU A 60 9.93 -14.11 -2.09
N THR A 61 11.18 -13.69 -2.32
CA THR A 61 11.65 -13.20 -3.63
C THR A 61 11.28 -14.15 -4.77
N GLN A 62 11.68 -15.42 -4.69
CA GLN A 62 11.40 -16.41 -5.73
C GLN A 62 9.91 -16.71 -5.89
N ARG A 63 9.17 -16.68 -4.78
CA ARG A 63 7.73 -16.93 -4.78
C ARG A 63 6.95 -15.79 -5.45
N VAL A 64 7.42 -14.54 -5.28
CA VAL A 64 6.86 -13.38 -5.98
C VAL A 64 7.11 -13.47 -7.48
N TRP A 65 8.33 -13.84 -7.89
CA TRP A 65 8.65 -14.10 -9.29
C TRP A 65 7.83 -15.26 -9.92
N GLY A 66 7.37 -16.21 -9.12
CA GLY A 66 6.49 -17.30 -9.54
C GLY A 66 5.01 -16.92 -9.71
N LEU A 67 4.59 -15.72 -9.28
CA LEU A 67 3.22 -15.25 -9.48
C LEU A 67 3.02 -14.76 -10.93
N PRO A 68 1.80 -14.83 -11.49
CA PRO A 68 1.48 -14.10 -12.72
C PRO A 68 1.79 -12.60 -12.54
N HIS A 69 2.64 -12.06 -13.39
CA HIS A 69 3.15 -10.70 -13.29
C HIS A 69 3.50 -10.10 -14.65
N SER A 70 3.71 -8.79 -14.68
CA SER A 70 4.38 -8.08 -15.78
C SER A 70 5.61 -7.35 -15.26
N LYS A 71 6.73 -7.43 -16.01
CA LYS A 71 7.93 -6.60 -15.78
C LYS A 71 7.69 -5.23 -16.38
N LEU A 72 7.88 -4.18 -15.60
CA LEU A 72 7.66 -2.82 -16.07
C LEU A 72 8.99 -2.18 -16.43
N THR A 73 9.11 -1.72 -17.67
CA THR A 73 10.37 -1.20 -18.25
C THR A 73 10.40 0.32 -18.35
N SER A 74 9.24 0.97 -18.32
CA SER A 74 9.14 2.43 -18.41
C SER A 74 7.87 2.98 -17.79
N VAL A 75 7.88 4.29 -17.53
CA VAL A 75 6.69 5.08 -17.15
C VAL A 75 6.47 6.15 -18.23
N ASP A 76 5.28 6.18 -18.80
CA ASP A 76 4.80 7.20 -19.72
C ASP A 76 3.93 8.20 -18.97
N PHE A 77 4.35 9.46 -18.95
CA PHE A 77 3.56 10.58 -18.45
C PHE A 77 2.89 11.28 -19.63
N ILE A 78 1.55 11.27 -19.66
CA ILE A 78 0.78 11.85 -20.76
C ILE A 78 0.00 13.07 -20.25
N ALA A 79 0.25 14.21 -20.84
CA ALA A 79 -0.46 15.47 -20.55
C ALA A 79 -1.87 15.46 -21.16
N ILE A 80 -2.74 16.42 -20.73
CA ILE A 80 -4.12 16.56 -21.22
C ILE A 80 -4.17 16.75 -22.75
N ASN A 81 -3.17 17.39 -23.34
CA ASN A 81 -3.07 17.63 -24.78
C ASN A 81 -2.44 16.46 -25.56
N GLY A 82 -2.23 15.30 -24.92
CA GLY A 82 -1.65 14.11 -25.53
C GLY A 82 -0.12 14.09 -25.60
N ARG A 83 0.56 15.17 -25.21
CA ARG A 83 2.04 15.17 -25.17
C ARG A 83 2.54 14.16 -24.16
N LYS A 84 3.59 13.41 -24.50
CA LYS A 84 4.14 12.30 -23.74
C LYS A 84 5.60 12.53 -23.39
N VAL A 85 5.99 12.10 -22.19
CA VAL A 85 7.37 11.94 -21.75
C VAL A 85 7.51 10.53 -21.16
N SER A 86 8.50 9.79 -21.62
CA SER A 86 8.81 8.44 -21.15
C SER A 86 10.07 8.45 -20.29
N VAL A 87 10.05 7.70 -19.20
CA VAL A 87 11.19 7.48 -18.32
C VAL A 87 11.41 6.00 -18.16
N ASN A 88 12.62 5.53 -18.46
CA ASN A 88 12.98 4.12 -18.29
C ASN A 88 13.08 3.77 -16.80
N LEU A 89 12.61 2.59 -16.45
CA LEU A 89 12.73 1.98 -15.13
C LEU A 89 13.97 1.07 -15.06
N PRO A 90 14.48 0.78 -13.85
CA PRO A 90 15.53 -0.21 -13.67
C PRO A 90 15.12 -1.56 -14.25
N THR A 91 16.08 -2.25 -14.84
CA THR A 91 15.92 -3.60 -15.40
C THR A 91 16.74 -4.59 -14.56
N GLY A 92 16.51 -5.89 -14.75
CA GLY A 92 17.19 -6.95 -14.00
C GLY A 92 16.35 -7.54 -12.89
N ASN A 93 17.01 -8.06 -11.85
CA ASN A 93 16.33 -8.75 -10.74
C ASN A 93 15.63 -7.80 -9.79
N ASP A 94 16.05 -6.53 -9.77
CA ASP A 94 15.46 -5.47 -8.93
C ASP A 94 14.52 -4.57 -9.74
N CYS A 95 13.92 -5.09 -10.81
CA CYS A 95 12.98 -4.33 -11.62
C CYS A 95 11.65 -4.09 -10.89
N GLU A 96 10.87 -3.14 -11.39
CA GLU A 96 9.50 -2.95 -10.96
C GLU A 96 8.60 -4.02 -11.57
N LEU A 97 7.80 -4.70 -10.74
CA LEU A 97 6.81 -5.66 -11.19
C LEU A 97 5.40 -5.10 -10.99
N SER A 98 4.49 -5.52 -11.85
CA SER A 98 3.08 -5.40 -11.58
C SER A 98 2.49 -6.78 -11.30
N VAL A 99 1.83 -6.92 -10.14
CA VAL A 99 1.24 -8.17 -9.66
C VAL A 99 -0.10 -7.87 -9.02
N LYS A 100 -1.13 -8.64 -9.35
CA LYS A 100 -2.43 -8.48 -8.70
C LYS A 100 -2.31 -8.55 -7.17
N ARG A 101 -2.90 -7.57 -6.50
CA ARG A 101 -2.92 -7.51 -5.03
C ARG A 101 -3.58 -8.73 -4.40
N SER A 102 -4.55 -9.35 -5.04
CA SER A 102 -5.16 -10.58 -4.54
C SER A 102 -4.14 -11.71 -4.40
N LEU A 103 -3.24 -11.86 -5.37
CA LEU A 103 -2.19 -12.88 -5.35
C LEU A 103 -1.04 -12.51 -4.41
N PHE A 104 -0.57 -11.28 -4.47
CA PHE A 104 0.53 -10.80 -3.64
C PHE A 104 0.17 -10.78 -2.15
N ASP A 105 -1.01 -10.26 -1.81
CA ASP A 105 -1.45 -10.19 -0.43
C ASP A 105 -1.68 -11.60 0.16
N ASP A 106 -2.24 -12.53 -0.62
CA ASP A 106 -2.43 -13.94 -0.22
C ASP A 106 -1.09 -14.64 0.01
N LEU A 107 -0.10 -14.39 -0.84
CA LEU A 107 1.26 -14.93 -0.66
C LEU A 107 1.87 -14.48 0.66
N LEU A 108 1.81 -13.19 0.99
CA LEU A 108 2.30 -12.64 2.26
C LEU A 108 1.54 -13.23 3.46
N PHE A 109 0.22 -13.36 3.35
CA PHE A 109 -0.64 -13.86 4.40
C PHE A 109 -0.38 -15.35 4.71
N ARG A 110 -0.21 -16.16 3.66
CA ARG A 110 0.19 -17.57 3.80
C ARG A 110 1.56 -17.70 4.44
N ARG A 111 2.52 -16.84 4.06
CA ARG A 111 3.86 -16.86 4.65
C ARG A 111 3.84 -16.68 6.17
N ALA A 112 3.03 -15.75 6.66
CA ALA A 112 2.87 -15.55 8.10
C ALA A 112 2.33 -16.84 8.79
N ARG A 113 1.33 -17.51 8.17
CA ARG A 113 0.75 -18.76 8.66
C ARG A 113 1.77 -19.91 8.64
N GLU A 114 2.54 -20.05 7.58
CA GLU A 114 3.60 -21.07 7.43
C GLU A 114 4.64 -20.99 8.54
N LEU A 115 4.93 -19.79 9.03
CA LEU A 115 5.89 -19.55 10.10
C LEU A 115 5.28 -19.60 11.52
N GLY A 116 4.01 -19.98 11.64
CA GLY A 116 3.37 -20.25 12.92
C GLY A 116 2.51 -19.10 13.46
N ALA A 117 2.32 -17.99 12.75
CA ALA A 117 1.34 -17.00 13.15
C ALA A 117 -0.08 -17.60 13.10
N GLN A 118 -0.84 -17.41 14.18
CA GLN A 118 -2.25 -17.80 14.20
C GLN A 118 -3.07 -16.78 13.41
N VAL A 119 -3.59 -17.20 12.28
CA VAL A 119 -4.35 -16.34 11.38
C VAL A 119 -5.84 -16.68 11.48
N ARG A 120 -6.68 -15.66 11.69
CA ARG A 120 -8.14 -15.76 11.76
C ARG A 120 -8.75 -14.84 10.73
N GLU A 121 -9.37 -15.41 9.71
CA GLU A 121 -10.15 -14.74 8.68
C GLU A 121 -11.61 -14.57 9.12
N ASP A 122 -12.38 -13.69 8.45
CA ASP A 122 -13.75 -13.30 8.80
C ASP A 122 -13.88 -12.74 10.22
N LYS A 123 -12.83 -12.08 10.72
CA LYS A 123 -12.80 -11.52 12.07
C LYS A 123 -12.74 -10.00 12.05
N THR A 124 -13.90 -9.38 12.10
CA THR A 124 -14.01 -7.92 12.24
C THR A 124 -13.89 -7.55 13.71
N VAL A 125 -12.88 -6.76 14.06
CA VAL A 125 -12.71 -6.20 15.41
C VAL A 125 -13.76 -5.11 15.66
N THR A 126 -14.45 -5.20 16.77
CA THR A 126 -15.56 -4.29 17.14
C THR A 126 -15.29 -3.52 18.43
N ALA A 127 -14.47 -4.05 19.35
CA ALA A 127 -14.10 -3.37 20.58
C ALA A 127 -12.63 -3.65 20.94
N LEU A 128 -12.01 -2.63 21.54
CA LEU A 128 -10.66 -2.65 22.07
C LEU A 128 -10.65 -2.00 23.45
N VAL A 129 -10.06 -2.67 24.42
CA VAL A 129 -9.85 -2.14 25.77
C VAL A 129 -8.40 -2.41 26.14
N HIS A 130 -7.70 -1.37 26.60
CA HIS A 130 -6.35 -1.47 27.17
C HIS A 130 -6.42 -1.39 28.69
N ASP A 131 -5.92 -2.45 29.33
CA ASP A 131 -5.79 -2.55 30.79
C ASP A 131 -4.64 -3.54 31.03
N GLN A 132 -3.47 -3.14 31.36
CA GLN A 132 -2.22 -3.91 31.33
C GLN A 132 -1.93 -4.55 29.94
N ASP A 133 -2.89 -5.31 29.39
CA ASP A 133 -2.88 -5.91 28.07
C ASP A 133 -4.08 -5.45 27.23
N TRP A 134 -3.97 -5.60 25.93
CA TRP A 134 -5.07 -5.36 25.00
C TRP A 134 -6.09 -6.49 25.05
N LYS A 135 -7.34 -6.17 25.33
CA LYS A 135 -8.51 -7.03 25.19
C LYS A 135 -9.20 -6.67 23.89
N ILE A 136 -9.34 -7.67 23.01
CA ILE A 136 -9.83 -7.48 21.64
C ILE A 136 -11.11 -8.31 21.49
N GLU A 137 -12.20 -7.68 21.06
CA GLU A 137 -13.46 -8.37 20.78
C GLU A 137 -13.81 -8.24 19.28
N THR A 138 -14.30 -9.34 18.71
CA THR A 138 -14.74 -9.41 17.30
C THR A 138 -16.28 -9.36 17.20
N ALA A 139 -16.78 -9.12 16.00
CA ALA A 139 -18.21 -9.14 15.69
C ALA A 139 -18.87 -10.50 16.00
N THR A 140 -18.10 -11.59 15.99
CA THR A 140 -18.53 -12.93 16.41
C THR A 140 -18.43 -13.16 17.92
N ARG A 141 -18.17 -12.12 18.70
CA ARG A 141 -18.01 -12.14 20.19
C ARG A 141 -16.84 -12.99 20.68
N GLU A 142 -15.92 -13.38 19.79
CA GLU A 142 -14.66 -13.99 20.23
C GLU A 142 -13.78 -12.93 20.90
N ARG A 143 -13.07 -13.36 21.95
CA ARG A 143 -12.23 -12.47 22.75
C ARG A 143 -10.80 -12.99 22.81
N PHE A 144 -9.86 -12.08 22.54
CA PHE A 144 -8.42 -12.34 22.58
C PHE A 144 -7.74 -11.36 23.52
N ARG A 145 -6.54 -11.73 23.98
CA ARG A 145 -5.68 -10.88 24.80
C ARG A 145 -4.30 -10.82 24.20
N ALA A 146 -3.67 -9.64 24.18
CA ALA A 146 -2.31 -9.48 23.67
C ALA A 146 -1.56 -8.37 24.42
N ARG A 147 -0.26 -8.58 24.66
CA ARG A 147 0.61 -7.57 25.30
C ARG A 147 0.73 -6.33 24.43
N ILE A 148 0.84 -6.52 23.12
CA ILE A 148 1.02 -5.47 22.12
C ILE A 148 -0.05 -5.62 21.03
N LEU A 149 -0.59 -4.48 20.57
CA LEU A 149 -1.53 -4.41 19.46
C LEU A 149 -0.91 -3.70 18.27
N ILE A 150 -1.10 -4.25 17.06
CA ILE A 150 -0.69 -3.62 15.79
C ILE A 150 -1.94 -3.27 14.99
N GLY A 151 -2.13 -1.99 14.69
CA GLY A 151 -3.12 -1.52 13.74
C GLY A 151 -2.57 -1.56 12.33
N ALA A 152 -3.03 -2.51 11.51
CA ALA A 152 -2.62 -2.74 10.12
C ALA A 152 -3.81 -2.80 9.15
N ASP A 153 -4.97 -2.29 9.56
CA ASP A 153 -6.26 -2.42 8.89
C ASP A 153 -6.53 -1.34 7.82
N GLY A 154 -5.50 -0.58 7.48
CA GLY A 154 -5.45 0.30 6.32
C GLY A 154 -6.04 1.70 6.59
N ARG A 155 -6.27 2.45 5.50
CA ARG A 155 -6.58 3.88 5.56
C ARG A 155 -7.85 4.26 6.32
N ASN A 156 -8.83 3.38 6.39
CA ASN A 156 -10.08 3.55 7.14
C ASN A 156 -10.05 2.71 8.44
N SER A 157 -8.94 2.82 9.16
CA SER A 157 -8.64 1.98 10.32
C SER A 157 -9.75 1.98 11.38
N THR A 158 -10.25 0.80 11.67
CA THR A 158 -11.15 0.55 12.80
C THR A 158 -10.39 0.65 14.12
N VAL A 159 -9.14 0.15 14.17
CA VAL A 159 -8.29 0.24 15.37
C VAL A 159 -8.07 1.70 15.77
N ALA A 160 -7.61 2.54 14.82
CA ALA A 160 -7.38 3.95 15.09
C ALA A 160 -8.67 4.69 15.48
N ARG A 161 -9.83 4.31 14.92
CA ARG A 161 -11.13 4.89 15.29
C ARG A 161 -11.57 4.48 16.68
N LEU A 162 -11.44 3.21 17.05
CA LEU A 162 -11.80 2.71 18.38
C LEU A 162 -10.94 3.32 19.49
N CYS A 163 -9.69 3.69 19.13
CA CYS A 163 -8.78 4.39 20.04
C CYS A 163 -8.88 5.93 19.95
N ASN A 164 -9.85 6.50 19.22
CA ASN A 164 -10.02 7.94 18.99
C ASN A 164 -8.79 8.64 18.38
N LEU A 165 -7.96 7.91 17.64
CA LEU A 165 -6.74 8.40 17.01
C LEU A 165 -6.88 8.64 15.50
N LEU A 166 -8.01 8.26 14.89
CA LEU A 166 -8.21 8.40 13.45
C LEU A 166 -8.54 9.86 13.08
N PRO A 167 -7.67 10.60 12.39
CA PRO A 167 -7.96 11.96 11.96
C PRO A 167 -9.15 11.98 10.97
N ARG A 168 -9.87 13.10 10.95
CA ARG A 168 -10.90 13.32 9.92
C ARG A 168 -10.24 13.18 8.53
N PRO A 169 -10.90 12.52 7.56
CA PRO A 169 -10.35 12.38 6.24
C PRO A 169 -10.22 13.77 5.60
N ALA A 170 -9.03 14.03 5.02
CA ALA A 170 -8.94 15.10 4.06
C ALA A 170 -9.83 14.72 2.88
N ARG A 171 -10.60 15.66 2.39
CA ARG A 171 -11.59 15.44 1.34
C ARG A 171 -10.93 14.99 0.05
N GLU A 172 -11.78 14.46 -0.83
CA GLU A 172 -11.95 15.03 -2.15
C GLU A 172 -11.56 14.16 -3.30
N ARG A 173 -10.87 13.05 -3.10
CA ARG A 173 -10.57 12.16 -4.20
C ARG A 173 -11.11 10.77 -3.93
N VAL A 174 -11.60 10.18 -5.00
CA VAL A 174 -11.99 8.77 -5.06
C VAL A 174 -11.17 8.11 -6.17
N ALA A 175 -10.79 6.86 -5.95
CA ALA A 175 -10.25 6.03 -7.00
C ALA A 175 -11.26 4.94 -7.37
N LEU A 176 -11.40 4.70 -8.67
CA LEU A 176 -12.01 3.52 -9.26
C LEU A 176 -10.92 2.64 -9.83
N GLN A 177 -11.06 1.34 -9.69
CA GLN A 177 -10.15 0.34 -10.27
C GLN A 177 -10.95 -0.75 -10.96
N ALA A 178 -10.46 -1.20 -12.11
CA ALA A 178 -10.87 -2.41 -12.79
C ALA A 178 -9.67 -3.13 -13.38
N HIS A 179 -9.73 -4.47 -13.40
CA HIS A 179 -8.88 -5.26 -14.28
C HIS A 179 -9.68 -5.49 -15.57
N ILE A 180 -9.09 -5.14 -16.70
CA ILE A 180 -9.69 -5.24 -18.03
C ILE A 180 -8.78 -6.06 -18.93
N PRO A 181 -9.26 -6.60 -20.06
CA PRO A 181 -8.40 -7.24 -21.03
C PRO A 181 -7.24 -6.31 -21.44
N LEU A 182 -6.05 -6.87 -21.58
CA LEU A 182 -4.90 -6.11 -22.03
C LEU A 182 -5.11 -5.65 -23.48
N PRO A 183 -5.08 -4.34 -23.78
CA PRO A 183 -5.23 -3.85 -25.14
C PRO A 183 -4.08 -4.36 -26.05
N LEU A 184 -4.38 -4.61 -27.31
CA LEU A 184 -3.37 -4.94 -28.29
C LEU A 184 -2.28 -3.86 -28.33
N ASN A 185 -1.02 -4.27 -28.39
CA ASN A 185 0.17 -3.39 -28.41
C ASN A 185 0.36 -2.52 -27.15
N PHE A 186 -0.20 -2.94 -26.01
CA PHE A 186 0.11 -2.31 -24.74
C PHE A 186 1.39 -2.94 -24.17
N ASP A 187 2.50 -2.21 -24.30
CA ASP A 187 3.82 -2.69 -23.87
C ASP A 187 3.94 -2.80 -22.34
N GLN A 188 5.08 -3.33 -21.87
CA GLN A 188 5.44 -3.47 -20.46
C GLN A 188 5.76 -2.09 -19.81
N ARG A 189 4.81 -1.20 -19.77
CA ARG A 189 4.95 0.17 -19.26
C ARG A 189 3.82 0.55 -18.31
N ILE A 190 4.13 1.47 -17.42
CA ILE A 190 3.12 2.22 -16.67
C ILE A 190 2.69 3.43 -17.51
N VAL A 191 1.40 3.69 -17.60
CA VAL A 191 0.89 4.92 -18.21
C VAL A 191 0.19 5.75 -17.14
N LEU A 192 0.68 6.96 -16.90
CA LEU A 192 0.09 7.97 -16.03
C LEU A 192 -0.44 9.12 -16.89
N GLN A 193 -1.73 9.09 -17.17
CA GLN A 193 -2.37 10.03 -18.07
C GLN A 193 -3.19 11.06 -17.32
N PHE A 194 -2.82 12.35 -17.43
CA PHE A 194 -3.60 13.45 -16.92
C PHE A 194 -4.83 13.70 -17.82
N LEU A 195 -5.97 13.86 -17.18
CA LEU A 195 -7.27 14.13 -17.80
C LEU A 195 -7.84 15.41 -17.17
N ARG A 196 -8.83 16.05 -17.80
CA ARG A 196 -9.40 17.31 -17.28
C ARG A 196 -9.98 17.17 -15.87
N GLU A 197 -10.52 15.99 -15.54
CA GLU A 197 -11.22 15.70 -14.30
C GLU A 197 -10.37 14.95 -13.27
N GLY A 198 -9.12 14.60 -13.61
CA GLY A 198 -8.24 13.80 -12.75
C GLY A 198 -7.13 13.12 -13.52
N TYR A 199 -6.86 11.85 -13.23
CA TYR A 199 -5.88 11.07 -13.98
C TYR A 199 -6.27 9.60 -14.08
N SER A 200 -5.66 8.91 -15.05
CA SER A 200 -5.68 7.47 -15.19
C SER A 200 -4.28 6.91 -14.95
N GLY A 201 -4.18 5.85 -14.14
CA GLY A 201 -3.01 4.99 -14.00
C GLY A 201 -3.29 3.64 -14.65
N GLN A 202 -2.39 3.16 -15.50
CA GLN A 202 -2.55 1.94 -16.28
C GLN A 202 -1.25 1.13 -16.19
N ALA A 203 -1.35 -0.17 -15.90
CA ALA A 203 -0.20 -1.07 -15.90
C ALA A 203 -0.67 -2.49 -16.25
N PRO A 204 0.03 -3.23 -17.11
CA PRO A 204 -0.26 -4.63 -17.33
C PRO A 204 0.04 -5.40 -16.04
N VAL A 205 -0.80 -6.35 -15.65
CA VAL A 205 -0.57 -7.18 -14.43
C VAL A 205 -0.19 -8.62 -14.77
N ASN A 206 -0.38 -8.99 -16.00
CA ASN A 206 0.05 -10.23 -16.64
C ASN A 206 -0.11 -10.09 -18.16
N GLU A 207 0.08 -11.16 -18.90
CA GLU A 207 0.00 -11.19 -20.37
C GLU A 207 -1.41 -10.88 -20.93
N ASN A 208 -2.46 -10.96 -20.10
CA ASN A 208 -3.84 -10.88 -20.55
C ASN A 208 -4.63 -9.71 -19.95
N GLU A 209 -4.12 -9.09 -18.88
CA GLU A 209 -4.91 -8.12 -18.11
C GLU A 209 -4.15 -6.83 -17.83
N LEU A 210 -4.89 -5.74 -17.96
CA LEU A 210 -4.47 -4.39 -17.57
C LEU A 210 -5.17 -3.98 -16.28
N ASN A 211 -4.39 -3.51 -15.31
CA ASN A 211 -4.94 -2.76 -14.19
C ASN A 211 -5.19 -1.32 -14.63
N LEU A 212 -6.43 -0.88 -14.52
CA LEU A 212 -6.88 0.46 -14.86
C LEU A 212 -7.40 1.15 -13.59
N CYS A 213 -6.69 2.18 -13.15
CA CYS A 213 -7.08 3.05 -12.05
C CYS A 213 -7.50 4.42 -12.59
N LEU A 214 -8.61 4.95 -12.08
CA LEU A 214 -9.10 6.30 -12.35
C LEU A 214 -9.16 7.06 -11.04
N VAL A 215 -8.58 8.23 -10.97
CA VAL A 215 -8.56 9.06 -9.77
C VAL A 215 -9.09 10.45 -10.09
N GLY A 216 -10.09 10.88 -9.35
CA GLY A 216 -10.71 12.19 -9.53
C GLY A 216 -11.52 12.63 -8.32
N LYS A 217 -12.24 13.74 -8.47
CA LYS A 217 -13.20 14.21 -7.46
C LYS A 217 -14.46 13.34 -7.49
N PRO A 218 -15.17 13.15 -6.38
CA PRO A 218 -16.44 12.43 -6.36
C PRO A 218 -17.46 12.96 -7.39
N SER A 219 -17.49 14.27 -7.59
CA SER A 219 -18.39 14.92 -8.56
C SER A 219 -18.04 14.68 -10.03
N THR A 220 -16.82 14.21 -10.34
CA THR A 220 -16.36 14.05 -11.73
C THR A 220 -15.95 12.62 -12.08
N ILE A 221 -15.92 11.72 -11.12
CA ILE A 221 -15.42 10.35 -11.30
C ILE A 221 -16.25 9.57 -12.34
N SER A 222 -17.55 9.83 -12.45
CA SER A 222 -18.41 9.25 -13.47
C SER A 222 -17.97 9.60 -14.89
N ARG A 223 -17.50 10.84 -15.13
CA ARG A 223 -16.98 11.26 -16.44
C ARG A 223 -15.70 10.53 -16.79
N LEU A 224 -14.80 10.35 -15.80
CA LEU A 224 -13.58 9.53 -15.99
C LEU A 224 -13.93 8.08 -16.32
N ARG A 225 -14.94 7.50 -15.65
CA ARG A 225 -15.42 6.15 -15.96
C ARG A 225 -15.96 6.06 -17.41
N HIS A 226 -16.76 7.02 -17.84
CA HIS A 226 -17.26 7.08 -19.22
C HIS A 226 -16.13 7.23 -20.24
N TRP A 227 -15.13 8.07 -19.94
CA TRP A 227 -13.93 8.19 -20.76
C TRP A 227 -13.21 6.84 -20.90
N ALA A 228 -13.00 6.13 -19.79
CA ALA A 228 -12.35 4.83 -19.79
C ALA A 228 -13.15 3.77 -20.57
N GLN A 229 -14.47 3.73 -20.39
CA GLN A 229 -15.36 2.81 -21.10
C GLN A 229 -15.25 2.97 -22.62
N ARG A 230 -15.23 4.23 -23.11
CA ARG A 230 -15.05 4.49 -24.53
C ARG A 230 -13.62 4.22 -25.02
N ARG A 231 -12.61 4.57 -24.22
CA ARG A 231 -11.21 4.46 -24.61
C ARG A 231 -10.72 3.01 -24.70
N PHE A 232 -11.26 2.13 -23.87
CA PHE A 232 -10.84 0.73 -23.72
C PHE A 232 -11.96 -0.25 -24.06
N GLU A 233 -13.05 0.23 -24.65
CA GLU A 233 -14.22 -0.58 -25.06
C GLU A 233 -14.75 -1.45 -23.91
N ILE A 234 -14.74 -0.88 -22.69
CA ILE A 234 -15.13 -1.61 -21.48
C ILE A 234 -16.64 -1.77 -21.44
N PRO A 235 -17.14 -3.01 -21.26
CA PRO A 235 -18.58 -3.26 -21.20
C PRO A 235 -19.23 -2.57 -20.01
N ALA A 236 -20.52 -2.21 -20.16
CA ALA A 236 -21.26 -1.46 -19.13
C ALA A 236 -21.35 -2.21 -17.78
N ASN A 237 -21.36 -3.54 -17.82
CA ASN A 237 -21.43 -4.41 -16.65
C ASN A 237 -20.08 -4.67 -15.98
N GLN A 238 -18.97 -4.05 -16.46
CA GLN A 238 -17.67 -4.16 -15.82
C GLN A 238 -17.75 -3.80 -14.34
N ARG A 239 -17.22 -4.68 -13.50
CA ARG A 239 -17.08 -4.44 -12.07
C ARG A 239 -15.99 -3.41 -11.82
N TRP A 240 -16.34 -2.33 -11.14
CA TRP A 240 -15.41 -1.33 -10.63
C TRP A 240 -15.35 -1.40 -9.11
N ARG A 241 -14.14 -1.36 -8.58
CA ARG A 241 -13.88 -1.22 -7.14
C ARG A 241 -13.59 0.23 -6.82
N THR A 242 -14.04 0.66 -5.66
CA THR A 242 -13.91 2.07 -5.23
C THR A 242 -13.13 2.15 -3.93
N ILE A 243 -12.32 3.20 -3.78
CA ILE A 243 -11.67 3.54 -2.52
C ILE A 243 -11.63 5.05 -2.29
N THR A 244 -11.88 5.43 -1.04
CA THR A 244 -11.81 6.79 -0.51
C THR A 244 -11.56 6.71 1.02
N PRO A 245 -10.92 7.72 1.66
CA PRO A 245 -10.19 8.84 1.09
C PRO A 245 -8.84 8.38 0.50
N LEU A 246 -8.28 9.16 -0.42
CA LEU A 246 -6.94 8.91 -0.96
C LEU A 246 -5.84 9.61 -0.20
N THR A 247 -6.20 10.58 0.64
CA THR A 247 -5.28 11.30 1.53
C THR A 247 -5.89 11.43 2.92
N ARG A 248 -5.04 11.35 3.92
CA ARG A 248 -5.38 11.52 5.33
C ARG A 248 -4.16 12.03 6.08
N SER A 249 -4.37 12.84 7.11
CA SER A 249 -3.31 13.17 8.07
C SER A 249 -2.77 11.88 8.73
N PRO A 250 -1.47 11.80 9.04
CA PRO A 250 -0.91 10.62 9.67
C PRO A 250 -1.51 10.41 11.08
N VAL A 251 -1.59 9.15 11.48
CA VAL A 251 -1.81 8.73 12.87
C VAL A 251 -0.44 8.66 13.55
N PRO A 252 -0.33 8.97 14.86
CA PRO A 252 0.89 8.66 15.61
C PRO A 252 1.28 7.20 15.39
N CYS A 253 2.52 6.92 15.00
CA CYS A 253 2.94 5.55 14.68
C CYS A 253 3.02 4.64 15.91
N ALA A 254 3.09 5.20 17.12
CA ALA A 254 3.06 4.49 18.39
C ALA A 254 2.24 5.26 19.42
N HIS A 255 1.44 4.55 20.21
CA HIS A 255 0.68 5.06 21.32
C HIS A 255 0.56 3.95 22.39
N GLU A 256 1.18 4.12 23.55
CA GLU A 256 1.29 3.06 24.56
C GLU A 256 1.83 1.75 23.99
N ASN A 257 1.09 0.63 24.12
CA ASN A 257 1.39 -0.67 23.55
C ASN A 257 0.70 -0.92 22.19
N LEU A 258 0.33 0.15 21.47
CA LEU A 258 -0.29 0.13 20.15
C LEU A 258 0.67 0.73 19.13
N LEU A 259 0.97 -0.01 18.09
CA LEU A 259 1.75 0.45 16.95
C LEU A 259 0.89 0.47 15.70
N PHE A 260 1.08 1.47 14.84
CA PHE A 260 0.39 1.57 13.56
C PHE A 260 1.36 1.40 12.39
N VAL A 261 0.97 0.61 11.40
CA VAL A 261 1.79 0.29 10.23
C VAL A 261 1.03 0.49 8.91
N GLY A 262 1.75 0.69 7.82
CA GLY A 262 1.19 0.88 6.49
C GLY A 262 0.25 2.09 6.41
N ASP A 263 -0.81 1.96 5.60
CA ASP A 263 -1.81 3.02 5.41
C ASP A 263 -2.55 3.39 6.70
N THR A 264 -2.53 2.55 7.73
CA THR A 264 -3.09 2.90 9.04
C THR A 264 -2.28 4.01 9.70
N ALA A 265 -0.96 3.96 9.64
CA ALA A 265 -0.10 5.01 10.16
C ALA A 265 -0.09 6.24 9.24
N ARG A 266 0.13 6.02 7.93
CA ARG A 266 0.26 7.11 6.96
C ARG A 266 -0.16 6.66 5.57
N VAL A 267 -1.10 7.37 4.98
CA VAL A 267 -1.47 7.22 3.56
C VAL A 267 -0.52 8.08 2.73
N VAL A 268 0.19 7.46 1.79
CA VAL A 268 1.02 8.17 0.80
C VAL A 268 0.25 8.37 -0.50
N GLU A 269 0.73 9.27 -1.36
CA GLU A 269 0.12 9.52 -2.66
C GLU A 269 0.21 8.27 -3.56
N PRO A 270 -0.93 7.72 -4.03
CA PRO A 270 -0.92 6.51 -4.85
C PRO A 270 -0.14 6.64 -6.16
N PHE A 271 -0.03 7.87 -6.68
CA PHE A 271 0.64 8.19 -7.94
C PHE A 271 2.13 7.77 -7.95
N THR A 272 2.79 7.71 -6.80
CA THR A 272 4.23 7.37 -6.70
C THR A 272 4.50 5.86 -6.65
N GLY A 273 3.48 5.01 -6.51
CA GLY A 273 3.65 3.55 -6.47
C GLY A 273 4.35 2.98 -5.23
N GLU A 274 4.67 3.80 -4.22
CA GLU A 274 5.47 3.38 -3.05
C GLU A 274 4.68 2.73 -1.90
N GLY A 275 3.34 2.68 -1.99
CA GLY A 275 2.49 2.28 -0.86
C GLY A 275 2.75 0.88 -0.33
N ILE A 276 3.04 -0.09 -1.20
CA ILE A 276 3.34 -1.48 -0.81
C ILE A 276 4.68 -1.55 -0.07
N TYR A 277 5.70 -0.84 -0.56
CA TYR A 277 7.00 -0.76 0.12
C TYR A 277 6.85 -0.23 1.56
N TYR A 278 6.18 0.91 1.74
CA TYR A 278 5.95 1.45 3.08
C TYR A 278 5.16 0.50 3.97
N ALA A 279 4.21 -0.23 3.40
CA ALA A 279 3.44 -1.21 4.14
C ALA A 279 4.32 -2.35 4.66
N ILE A 280 5.05 -3.06 3.79
CA ILE A 280 5.88 -4.21 4.21
C ILE A 280 7.04 -3.78 5.10
N ARG A 281 7.68 -2.64 4.82
CA ARG A 281 8.81 -2.12 5.62
C ARG A 281 8.36 -1.65 7.01
N SER A 282 7.23 -0.97 7.13
CA SER A 282 6.71 -0.58 8.45
C SER A 282 6.32 -1.80 9.30
N GLY A 283 5.81 -2.85 8.67
CA GLY A 283 5.54 -4.13 9.33
C GLY A 283 6.80 -4.76 9.91
N GLU A 284 7.90 -4.77 9.15
CA GLU A 284 9.21 -5.24 9.62
C GLU A 284 9.72 -4.41 10.82
N LEU A 285 9.65 -3.07 10.71
CA LEU A 285 10.08 -2.18 11.79
C LEU A 285 9.27 -2.40 13.08
N ALA A 286 7.94 -2.58 12.95
CA ALA A 286 7.08 -2.85 14.09
C ALA A 286 7.41 -4.18 14.74
N ALA A 287 7.65 -5.24 13.97
CA ALA A 287 8.06 -6.54 14.50
C ALA A 287 9.37 -6.46 15.30
N GLY A 288 10.35 -5.68 14.82
CA GLY A 288 11.59 -5.41 15.55
C GLY A 288 11.34 -4.75 16.91
N ALA A 289 10.45 -3.76 16.96
CA ALA A 289 10.07 -3.10 18.22
C ALA A 289 9.33 -4.07 19.17
N VAL A 290 8.39 -4.88 18.64
CA VAL A 290 7.69 -5.91 19.42
C VAL A 290 8.68 -6.90 20.03
N ALA A 291 9.64 -7.38 19.26
CA ALA A 291 10.65 -8.34 19.74
C ALA A 291 11.50 -7.76 20.88
N LYS A 292 11.88 -6.48 20.82
CA LYS A 292 12.58 -5.79 21.91
C LYS A 292 11.73 -5.68 23.16
N ILE A 293 10.49 -5.22 23.03
CA ILE A 293 9.57 -5.05 24.17
C ILE A 293 9.26 -6.39 24.85
N THR A 294 9.11 -7.48 24.10
CA THR A 294 8.82 -8.80 24.67
C THR A 294 10.01 -9.46 25.37
N ARG A 295 11.24 -9.02 25.06
CA ARG A 295 12.48 -9.43 25.76
C ARG A 295 12.79 -8.61 26.99
N ASP A 296 11.82 -7.80 27.46
CA ASP A 296 11.96 -6.90 28.61
C ASP A 296 13.04 -5.81 28.45
N GLU A 297 13.40 -5.47 27.21
CA GLU A 297 14.17 -4.27 26.92
C GLU A 297 13.36 -3.01 27.24
N ASP A 298 14.03 -1.86 27.43
CA ASP A 298 13.34 -0.59 27.70
C ASP A 298 12.28 -0.30 26.63
N ARG A 299 11.04 -0.51 26.98
CA ARG A 299 9.88 -0.26 26.12
C ARG A 299 9.87 1.14 25.53
N ARG A 300 10.20 2.15 26.32
CA ARG A 300 10.20 3.54 25.84
C ARG A 300 11.28 3.75 24.78
N SER A 301 12.42 3.11 24.94
CA SER A 301 13.49 3.14 23.95
C SER A 301 13.08 2.44 22.66
N ALA A 302 12.50 1.23 22.73
CA ALA A 302 12.04 0.48 21.58
C ALA A 302 10.95 1.25 20.77
N LEU A 303 10.01 1.91 21.47
CA LEU A 303 8.97 2.73 20.81
C LEU A 303 9.57 3.99 20.16
N ARG A 304 10.54 4.66 20.80
CA ARG A 304 11.26 5.81 20.20
C ARG A 304 12.05 5.41 18.97
N GLU A 305 12.75 4.28 19.02
CA GLU A 305 13.48 3.75 17.86
C GLU A 305 12.53 3.42 16.69
N PHE A 306 11.41 2.78 16.96
CA PHE A 306 10.38 2.52 15.97
C PHE A 306 9.86 3.81 15.35
N ALA A 307 9.55 4.82 16.17
CA ALA A 307 9.06 6.10 15.68
C ALA A 307 10.10 6.81 14.81
N ARG A 308 11.38 6.79 15.23
CA ARG A 308 12.52 7.35 14.47
C ARG A 308 12.70 6.60 13.14
N ALA A 309 12.76 5.28 13.15
CA ALA A 309 12.93 4.47 11.95
C ALA A 309 11.75 4.64 10.98
N SER A 310 10.52 4.73 11.51
CA SER A 310 9.31 5.02 10.73
C SER A 310 9.38 6.40 10.07
N ALA A 311 9.84 7.44 10.79
CA ALA A 311 10.04 8.77 10.22
C ALA A 311 11.13 8.79 9.15
N GLU A 312 12.24 8.06 9.40
CA GLU A 312 13.38 7.94 8.47
C GLU A 312 12.96 7.27 7.16
N MET A 313 12.11 6.25 7.21
CA MET A 313 11.58 5.56 6.03
C MET A 313 10.94 6.53 5.03
N TYR A 314 10.31 7.62 5.50
CA TYR A 314 9.68 8.65 4.65
C TYR A 314 10.62 9.83 4.32
N ARG A 315 11.81 9.91 4.96
CA ARG A 315 12.71 11.05 4.79
C ARG A 315 13.12 11.22 3.33
N GLY A 316 13.06 12.46 2.84
CA GLY A 316 13.45 12.82 1.47
C GLY A 316 12.48 12.37 0.38
N ARG A 317 11.33 11.73 0.73
CA ARG A 317 10.31 11.28 -0.24
C ARG A 317 8.96 12.02 -0.10
N LEU A 318 8.63 12.49 1.11
CA LEU A 318 7.34 13.16 1.35
C LEU A 318 7.12 14.43 0.51
N TRP A 319 8.17 15.16 0.17
CA TRP A 319 8.04 16.33 -0.71
C TRP A 319 7.68 15.93 -2.13
N ILE A 320 8.22 14.81 -2.65
CA ILE A 320 7.85 14.27 -3.98
C ILE A 320 6.37 13.84 -3.95
N ASN A 321 5.95 13.15 -2.89
CA ASN A 321 4.55 12.78 -2.69
C ASN A 321 3.61 14.01 -2.65
N ARG A 322 4.04 15.12 -2.03
CA ARG A 322 3.29 16.39 -2.03
C ARG A 322 3.24 17.00 -3.42
N LEU A 323 4.38 17.08 -4.10
CA LEU A 323 4.46 17.59 -5.47
C LEU A 323 3.58 16.78 -6.43
N ALA A 324 3.68 15.45 -6.38
CA ALA A 324 2.84 14.54 -7.16
C ALA A 324 1.35 14.77 -6.86
N ARG A 325 0.98 14.89 -5.58
CA ARG A 325 -0.39 15.18 -5.18
C ARG A 325 -0.88 16.51 -5.75
N ASP A 326 -0.08 17.56 -5.67
CA ASP A 326 -0.47 18.90 -6.13
C ASP A 326 -0.59 18.93 -7.66
N ALA A 327 0.29 18.22 -8.38
CA ALA A 327 0.18 18.01 -9.83
C ALA A 327 -1.09 17.26 -10.22
N VAL A 328 -1.47 16.25 -9.45
CA VAL A 328 -2.68 15.44 -9.66
C VAL A 328 -3.96 16.19 -9.29
N LEU A 329 -3.94 17.01 -8.23
CA LEU A 329 -5.07 17.84 -7.82
C LEU A 329 -5.36 18.96 -8.82
N SER A 330 -4.36 19.37 -9.57
CA SER A 330 -4.48 20.38 -10.62
C SER A 330 -3.95 19.81 -11.96
N PRO A 331 -4.80 19.12 -12.74
CA PRO A 331 -4.38 18.47 -13.97
C PRO A 331 -3.69 19.39 -14.98
N ARG A 332 -4.01 20.71 -14.93
CA ARG A 332 -3.31 21.73 -15.73
C ARG A 332 -1.86 21.89 -15.28
N VAL A 333 -1.61 21.89 -13.97
CA VAL A 333 -0.24 21.94 -13.39
C VAL A 333 0.51 20.66 -13.75
N GLY A 334 -0.12 19.48 -13.64
CA GLY A 334 0.46 18.22 -14.09
C GLY A 334 0.85 18.25 -15.57
N SER A 335 -0.01 18.81 -16.43
CA SER A 335 0.29 18.97 -17.85
C SER A 335 1.42 19.97 -18.14
N LEU A 336 1.51 21.05 -17.36
CA LEU A 336 2.64 21.99 -17.44
C LEU A 336 3.95 21.32 -17.01
N PHE A 337 3.89 20.47 -15.99
CA PHE A 337 5.04 19.68 -15.53
C PHE A 337 5.54 18.71 -16.62
N VAL A 338 4.64 17.99 -17.30
CA VAL A 338 4.99 17.15 -18.45
C VAL A 338 5.61 17.98 -19.58
N ARG A 339 5.07 19.19 -19.85
CA ARG A 339 5.63 20.10 -20.85
C ARG A 339 7.04 20.58 -20.49
N ALA A 340 7.28 20.96 -19.24
CA ALA A 340 8.61 21.35 -18.77
C ALA A 340 9.60 20.17 -18.87
N ALA A 341 9.15 18.98 -18.56
CA ALA A 341 9.97 17.75 -18.67
C ALA A 341 10.27 17.32 -20.12
N GLN A 342 9.49 17.76 -21.10
CA GLN A 342 9.86 17.61 -22.52
C GLN A 342 11.06 18.48 -22.91
N ILE A 343 11.15 19.67 -22.30
CA ILE A 343 12.29 20.58 -22.51
C ILE A 343 13.53 20.06 -21.77
N ASN A 344 13.34 19.58 -20.54
CA ASN A 344 14.41 18.99 -19.73
C ASN A 344 13.98 17.66 -19.09
N PRO A 345 14.18 16.52 -19.78
CA PRO A 345 13.81 15.20 -19.28
C PRO A 345 14.49 14.79 -17.95
N SER A 346 15.61 15.45 -17.61
CA SER A 346 16.39 15.12 -16.41
C SER A 346 15.58 15.31 -15.12
N ILE A 347 14.61 16.22 -15.12
CA ILE A 347 13.75 16.49 -13.96
C ILE A 347 12.91 15.25 -13.63
N LEU A 348 12.21 14.68 -14.61
CA LEU A 348 11.41 13.47 -14.38
C LEU A 348 12.28 12.24 -14.12
N LYS A 349 13.40 12.11 -14.82
CA LYS A 349 14.38 11.04 -14.56
C LYS A 349 14.87 11.07 -13.11
N LEU A 350 15.25 12.25 -12.60
CA LEU A 350 15.69 12.41 -11.21
C LEU A 350 14.60 12.05 -10.20
N LEU A 351 13.37 12.52 -10.44
CA LEU A 351 12.24 12.24 -9.55
C LEU A 351 11.87 10.75 -9.56
N THR A 352 11.81 10.14 -10.74
CA THR A 352 11.53 8.70 -10.88
C THR A 352 12.66 7.87 -10.26
N ALA A 353 13.92 8.18 -10.52
CA ALA A 353 15.04 7.51 -9.91
C ALA A 353 14.99 7.57 -8.39
N LYS A 354 14.62 8.72 -7.82
CA LYS A 354 14.49 8.89 -6.37
C LYS A 354 13.35 8.10 -5.75
N ILE A 355 12.26 7.85 -6.51
CA ILE A 355 11.13 7.02 -6.09
C ILE A 355 11.51 5.52 -6.18
N VAL A 356 12.20 5.14 -7.23
CA VAL A 356 12.47 3.74 -7.58
C VAL A 356 13.75 3.21 -6.90
N SER A 357 14.73 4.07 -6.60
CA SER A 357 15.98 3.63 -5.94
C SER A 357 15.70 3.08 -4.55
N PRO A 358 16.14 1.86 -4.24
CA PRO A 358 16.14 1.37 -2.88
C PRO A 358 16.98 2.32 -2.01
N LYS A 359 16.47 2.69 -0.85
CA LYS A 359 17.30 3.33 0.15
C LYS A 359 18.26 2.26 0.67
N LEU A 360 19.54 2.46 0.45
CA LEU A 360 20.61 1.76 1.15
C LEU A 360 20.54 1.99 2.65
#